data_18a665f21a0ffa43bbe4b99d1bf9e497
#
_entry.id   18a665f21a0ffa43bbe4b99d1bf9e497
#
_cell.length_a   1.000
_cell.length_b   1.000
_cell.length_c   1.000
_cell.angle_alpha   90.00
_cell.angle_beta   90.00
_cell.angle_gamma   90.00
#
_symmetry.space_group_name_H-M   'P 1'
#
loop_
_entity.id
_entity.type
_entity.pdbx_description
1 polymer ?
#
loop_
_entity_poly.entity_id
_entity_poly.type
_entity_poly.pdbx_seq_one_letter_code
_entity_poly.pdbx_strand_id
1 'polypeptide(L)'
;MSVKRSIILSVAIMVLVGVAVFGVGLYRAWHAFTVEDQIHGAFFPVAMALYDYEHDHSSPATNLTQLVPAYIPQLPSSRFADSVEYSVIDGGKAWQLSIHSSTLSQRRVYCCRSTQKFTTDEERRVLLRYHAVWTVLREQ
;
A
#
# COMPACT_ATOMS: atom_id res chain seq x y z
N MET A 1 -52.99 -14.47 -7.33
CA MET A 1 -51.67 -14.98 -7.76
C MET A 1 -51.47 -16.34 -7.14
N SER A 2 -51.09 -17.37 -7.89
CA SER A 2 -50.88 -18.73 -7.32
C SER A 2 -49.69 -18.70 -6.34
N VAL A 3 -49.82 -19.30 -5.15
CA VAL A 3 -48.80 -19.40 -4.11
C VAL A 3 -47.46 -19.87 -4.68
N LYS A 4 -47.47 -20.79 -5.64
CA LYS A 4 -46.26 -21.26 -6.33
C LYS A 4 -45.51 -20.14 -7.08
N ARG A 5 -46.22 -19.21 -7.73
CA ARG A 5 -45.57 -18.07 -8.42
C ARG A 5 -44.96 -17.08 -7.44
N SER A 6 -45.59 -16.87 -6.28
CA SER A 6 -45.05 -16.00 -5.24
C SER A 6 -43.74 -16.54 -4.63
N ILE A 7 -43.70 -17.85 -4.39
CA ILE A 7 -42.49 -18.50 -3.88
C ILE A 7 -41.33 -18.41 -4.88
N ILE A 8 -41.58 -18.71 -6.15
CA ILE A 8 -40.58 -18.63 -7.22
C ILE A 8 -40.03 -17.20 -7.32
N LEU A 9 -40.89 -16.20 -7.29
CA LEU A 9 -40.50 -14.81 -7.37
C LEU A 9 -39.61 -14.40 -6.15
N SER A 10 -40.00 -14.82 -4.96
CA SER A 10 -39.22 -14.53 -3.74
C SER A 10 -37.83 -15.16 -3.77
N VAL A 11 -37.73 -16.41 -4.23
CA VAL A 11 -36.45 -17.09 -4.38
C VAL A 11 -35.58 -16.39 -5.43
N ALA A 12 -36.16 -16.02 -6.57
CA ALA A 12 -35.43 -15.30 -7.61
C ALA A 12 -34.88 -13.94 -7.13
N ILE A 13 -35.67 -13.21 -6.35
CA ILE A 13 -35.24 -11.94 -5.77
C ILE A 13 -34.09 -12.15 -4.78
N MET A 14 -34.19 -13.15 -3.89
CA MET A 14 -33.12 -13.48 -2.94
C MET A 14 -31.81 -13.86 -3.66
N VAL A 15 -31.88 -14.64 -4.71
CA VAL A 15 -30.70 -14.99 -5.52
C VAL A 15 -30.08 -13.75 -6.17
N LEU A 16 -30.90 -12.88 -6.77
CA LEU A 16 -30.40 -11.65 -7.38
C LEU A 16 -29.73 -10.71 -6.36
N VAL A 17 -30.33 -10.56 -5.19
CA VAL A 17 -29.73 -9.76 -4.11
C VAL A 17 -28.42 -10.38 -3.63
N GLY A 18 -28.38 -11.69 -3.46
CA GLY A 18 -27.17 -12.42 -3.09
C GLY A 18 -26.02 -12.22 -4.09
N VAL A 19 -26.32 -12.35 -5.39
CA VAL A 19 -25.34 -12.13 -6.46
C VAL A 19 -24.86 -10.67 -6.49
N ALA A 20 -25.75 -9.69 -6.30
CA ALA A 20 -25.38 -8.28 -6.26
C ALA A 20 -24.46 -7.96 -5.07
N VAL A 21 -24.81 -8.43 -3.87
CA VAL A 21 -23.99 -8.22 -2.66
C VAL A 21 -22.61 -8.88 -2.82
N PHE A 22 -22.56 -10.10 -3.31
CA PHE A 22 -21.31 -10.80 -3.58
C PHE A 22 -20.45 -10.09 -4.62
N GLY A 23 -21.05 -9.64 -5.73
CA GLY A 23 -20.37 -8.88 -6.79
C GLY A 23 -19.77 -7.57 -6.28
N VAL A 24 -20.51 -6.82 -5.44
CA VAL A 24 -19.98 -5.61 -4.80
C VAL A 24 -18.83 -5.93 -3.86
N GLY A 25 -18.91 -7.03 -3.10
CA GLY A 25 -17.82 -7.47 -2.22
C GLY A 25 -16.56 -7.82 -3.00
N LEU A 26 -16.68 -8.58 -4.08
CA LEU A 26 -15.55 -8.92 -4.96
C LEU A 26 -14.93 -7.69 -5.62
N TYR A 27 -15.76 -6.77 -6.12
CA TYR A 27 -15.29 -5.53 -6.73
C TYR A 27 -14.48 -4.69 -5.75
N ARG A 28 -14.96 -4.54 -4.51
CA ARG A 28 -14.24 -3.80 -3.46
C ARG A 28 -12.92 -4.44 -3.10
N ALA A 29 -12.89 -5.76 -2.96
CA ALA A 29 -11.66 -6.52 -2.66
C ALA A 29 -10.63 -6.36 -3.80
N TRP A 30 -11.06 -6.54 -5.04
CA TRP A 30 -10.23 -6.35 -6.23
C TRP A 30 -9.67 -4.92 -6.33
N HIS A 31 -10.53 -3.92 -6.15
CA HIS A 31 -10.11 -2.52 -6.21
C HIS A 31 -9.10 -2.19 -5.10
N ALA A 32 -9.33 -2.66 -3.87
CA ALA A 32 -8.39 -2.46 -2.77
C ALA A 32 -7.02 -3.08 -3.07
N PHE A 33 -7.00 -4.30 -3.60
CA PHE A 33 -5.77 -4.98 -4.01
C PHE A 33 -5.03 -4.21 -5.11
N THR A 34 -5.75 -3.72 -6.12
CA THR A 34 -5.15 -2.95 -7.23
C THR A 34 -4.53 -1.64 -6.74
N VAL A 35 -5.18 -0.95 -5.81
CA VAL A 35 -4.66 0.29 -5.21
C VAL A 35 -3.39 0.01 -4.41
N GLU A 36 -3.41 -1.04 -3.58
CA GLU A 36 -2.26 -1.45 -2.79
C GLU A 36 -1.06 -1.80 -3.66
N ASP A 37 -1.26 -2.63 -4.68
CA ASP A 37 -0.22 -3.01 -5.64
C ASP A 37 0.38 -1.79 -6.36
N GLN A 38 -0.44 -0.83 -6.78
CA GLN A 38 0.03 0.38 -7.44
C GLN A 38 0.79 1.33 -6.50
N ILE A 39 0.37 1.47 -5.24
CA ILE A 39 1.09 2.26 -4.24
C ILE A 39 2.45 1.61 -3.97
N HIS A 40 2.47 0.32 -3.67
CA HIS A 40 3.73 -0.38 -3.41
C HIS A 40 4.66 -0.36 -4.63
N GLY A 41 4.14 -0.60 -5.83
CA GLY A 41 4.92 -0.54 -7.05
C GLY A 41 5.52 0.84 -7.33
N ALA A 42 4.78 1.92 -7.06
CA ALA A 42 5.26 3.29 -7.24
C ALA A 42 6.34 3.67 -6.22
N PHE A 43 6.18 3.26 -4.95
CA PHE A 43 7.07 3.67 -3.86
C PHE A 43 8.14 2.66 -3.49
N PHE A 44 8.12 1.46 -4.08
CA PHE A 44 9.20 0.48 -3.96
C PHE A 44 10.59 1.06 -4.30
N PRO A 45 10.77 1.80 -5.42
CA PRO A 45 12.07 2.41 -5.74
C PRO A 45 12.54 3.41 -4.67
N VAL A 46 11.62 4.14 -4.03
CA VAL A 46 11.96 5.07 -2.95
C VAL A 46 12.46 4.33 -1.71
N ALA A 47 11.75 3.26 -1.32
CA ALA A 47 12.19 2.44 -0.19
C ALA A 47 13.58 1.82 -0.45
N MET A 48 13.83 1.30 -1.65
CA MET A 48 15.14 0.80 -2.04
C MET A 48 16.20 1.89 -1.95
N ALA A 49 15.94 3.07 -2.52
CA ALA A 49 16.86 4.20 -2.51
C ALA A 49 17.19 4.68 -1.08
N LEU A 50 16.21 4.65 -0.18
CA LEU A 50 16.43 4.97 1.24
C LEU A 50 17.37 3.98 1.92
N TYR A 51 17.22 2.69 1.65
CA TYR A 51 18.16 1.67 2.15
C TYR A 51 19.55 1.81 1.56
N ASP A 52 19.66 2.07 0.25
CA ASP A 52 20.94 2.26 -0.41
C ASP A 52 21.65 3.53 0.10
N TYR A 53 20.91 4.61 0.29
CA TYR A 53 21.43 5.84 0.87
C TYR A 53 21.95 5.62 2.30
N GLU A 54 21.16 4.95 3.16
CA GLU A 54 21.56 4.64 4.54
C GLU A 54 22.81 3.74 4.56
N HIS A 55 22.90 2.78 3.64
CA HIS A 55 24.07 1.92 3.52
C HIS A 55 25.32 2.71 3.15
N ASP A 56 25.23 3.62 2.18
CA ASP A 56 26.39 4.38 1.67
C ASP A 56 26.86 5.47 2.65
N HIS A 57 25.93 6.08 3.39
CA HIS A 57 26.23 7.20 4.28
C HIS A 57 26.25 6.82 5.76
N SER A 58 25.93 5.57 6.11
CA SER A 58 25.80 5.07 7.49
C SER A 58 24.81 5.88 8.33
N SER A 59 23.89 6.58 7.69
CA SER A 59 22.86 7.42 8.32
C SER A 59 21.67 7.60 7.35
N PRO A 60 20.44 7.72 7.89
CA PRO A 60 19.27 8.02 7.06
C PRO A 60 19.39 9.34 6.33
N ALA A 61 18.77 9.44 5.16
CA ALA A 61 18.58 10.72 4.48
C ALA A 61 17.76 11.68 5.38
N THR A 62 18.07 12.96 5.38
CA THR A 62 17.27 13.93 6.17
C THR A 62 15.95 14.29 5.49
N ASN A 63 15.88 14.13 4.16
CA ASN A 63 14.68 14.33 3.37
C ASN A 63 14.76 13.51 2.07
N LEU A 64 13.62 13.32 1.41
CA LEU A 64 13.53 12.53 0.17
C LEU A 64 14.26 13.17 -1.03
N THR A 65 14.47 14.48 -1.03
CA THR A 65 15.15 15.15 -2.15
C THR A 65 16.63 14.77 -2.26
N GLN A 66 17.24 14.29 -1.18
CA GLN A 66 18.61 13.80 -1.20
C GLN A 66 18.79 12.52 -2.02
N LEU A 67 17.71 11.81 -2.31
CA LEU A 67 17.73 10.62 -3.15
C LEU A 67 17.82 10.95 -4.65
N VAL A 68 17.45 12.19 -5.03
CA VAL A 68 17.38 12.63 -6.42
C VAL A 68 18.62 13.46 -6.79
N PRO A 69 19.25 13.21 -7.93
CA PRO A 69 19.02 12.13 -8.89
C PRO A 69 19.87 10.88 -8.64
N ALA A 70 20.66 10.84 -7.57
CA ALA A 70 21.73 9.83 -7.38
C ALA A 70 21.18 8.40 -7.22
N TYR A 71 20.09 8.23 -6.50
CA TYR A 71 19.47 6.91 -6.20
C TYR A 71 18.20 6.66 -7.00
N ILE A 72 17.42 7.71 -7.26
CA ILE A 72 16.24 7.66 -8.12
C ILE A 72 16.21 8.89 -9.03
N PRO A 73 15.73 8.75 -10.28
CA PRO A 73 15.72 9.88 -11.22
C PRO A 73 14.78 11.02 -10.79
N GLN A 74 13.66 10.67 -10.16
CA GLN A 74 12.68 11.61 -9.62
C GLN A 74 11.82 10.94 -8.55
N LEU A 75 11.23 11.74 -7.67
CA LEU A 75 10.25 11.22 -6.70
C LEU A 75 8.99 10.77 -7.44
N PRO A 76 8.48 9.57 -7.13
CA PRO A 76 7.29 9.05 -7.79
C PRO A 76 6.05 9.82 -7.35
N SER A 77 5.05 9.82 -8.22
CA SER A 77 3.69 10.23 -7.91
C SER A 77 2.74 9.07 -8.17
N SER A 78 1.71 8.95 -7.37
CA SER A 78 0.65 7.98 -7.59
C SER A 78 -0.70 8.67 -7.41
N ARG A 79 -1.64 8.40 -8.33
CA ARG A 79 -3.01 8.92 -8.23
C ARG A 79 -3.78 8.37 -7.02
N PHE A 80 -3.24 7.36 -6.35
CA PHE A 80 -3.83 6.75 -5.17
C PHE A 80 -3.16 7.19 -3.87
N ALA A 81 -2.09 7.97 -3.94
CA ALA A 81 -1.43 8.54 -2.78
C ALA A 81 -1.88 9.99 -2.60
N ASP A 82 -2.55 10.27 -1.49
CA ASP A 82 -3.01 11.62 -1.14
C ASP A 82 -1.85 12.47 -0.61
N SER A 83 -1.00 11.84 0.22
CA SER A 83 0.23 12.45 0.73
C SER A 83 1.30 11.40 1.00
N VAL A 84 2.54 11.87 0.98
CA VAL A 84 3.73 11.07 1.30
C VAL A 84 4.48 11.80 2.39
N GLU A 85 4.70 11.12 3.50
CA GLU A 85 5.42 11.64 4.64
C GLU A 85 6.69 10.83 4.86
N TYR A 86 7.78 11.53 5.07
CA TYR A 86 9.05 10.94 5.41
C TYR A 86 9.55 11.53 6.73
N SER A 87 9.99 10.69 7.64
CA SER A 87 10.53 11.13 8.91
C SER A 87 11.73 10.28 9.32
N VAL A 88 12.69 10.95 9.94
CA VAL A 88 13.81 10.29 10.62
C VAL A 88 13.39 10.06 12.07
N ILE A 89 13.50 8.82 12.50
CA ILE A 89 13.04 8.34 13.82
C ILE A 89 14.21 7.79 14.64
N ASP A 90 13.93 7.35 15.87
CA ASP A 90 14.90 6.73 16.78
C ASP A 90 16.19 7.57 16.97
N GLY A 91 16.00 8.89 17.11
CA GLY A 91 17.13 9.80 17.35
C GLY A 91 18.10 9.91 16.16
N GLY A 92 17.63 9.77 14.95
CA GLY A 92 18.44 9.85 13.74
C GLY A 92 19.02 8.53 13.25
N LYS A 93 18.61 7.40 13.84
CA LYS A 93 19.16 6.07 13.53
C LYS A 93 18.30 5.25 12.57
N ALA A 94 17.08 5.67 12.33
CA ALA A 94 16.14 4.97 11.46
C ALA A 94 15.26 5.96 10.71
N TRP A 95 14.58 5.48 9.67
CA TRP A 95 13.63 6.27 8.90
C TRP A 95 12.28 5.57 8.80
N GLN A 96 11.26 6.36 8.54
CA GLN A 96 9.92 5.90 8.24
C GLN A 96 9.39 6.64 7.01
N LEU A 97 8.88 5.88 6.05
CA LEU A 97 8.12 6.36 4.89
C LEU A 97 6.66 5.98 5.08
N SER A 98 5.78 6.96 5.08
CA SER A 98 4.34 6.77 5.24
C SER A 98 3.61 7.34 4.03
N ILE A 99 2.72 6.56 3.45
CA ILE A 99 1.94 6.93 2.27
C ILE A 99 0.47 6.86 2.64
N HIS A 100 -0.19 8.00 2.62
CA HIS A 100 -1.60 8.12 2.93
C HIS A 100 -2.43 7.93 1.66
N SER A 101 -3.49 7.15 1.75
CA SER A 101 -4.41 6.86 0.65
C SER A 101 -5.85 6.82 1.14
N SER A 102 -6.72 7.56 0.45
CA SER A 102 -8.17 7.55 0.69
C SER A 102 -8.87 6.93 -0.53
N THR A 103 -9.24 5.67 -0.42
CA THR A 103 -9.96 4.97 -1.49
C THR A 103 -11.16 4.24 -0.93
N LEU A 104 -12.27 4.25 -1.67
CA LEU A 104 -13.51 3.57 -1.31
C LEU A 104 -13.99 3.86 0.14
N SER A 105 -13.92 5.13 0.56
CA SER A 105 -14.30 5.58 1.90
C SER A 105 -13.44 5.00 3.04
N GLN A 106 -12.28 4.46 2.75
CA GLN A 106 -11.33 4.00 3.76
C GLN A 106 -10.04 4.77 3.64
N ARG A 107 -9.59 5.34 4.75
CA ARG A 107 -8.24 5.89 4.88
C ARG A 107 -7.29 4.78 5.28
N ARG A 108 -6.18 4.68 4.56
CA ARG A 108 -5.11 3.72 4.83
C ARG A 108 -3.77 4.43 4.83
N VAL A 109 -2.88 3.99 5.71
CA VAL A 109 -1.49 4.44 5.74
C VAL A 109 -0.61 3.23 5.49
N TYR A 110 0.19 3.31 4.46
CA TYR A 110 1.19 2.31 4.12
C TYR A 110 2.54 2.77 4.67
N CYS A 111 3.09 2.04 5.63
CA CYS A 111 4.33 2.40 6.30
C CYS A 111 5.44 1.41 5.97
N CYS A 112 6.62 1.94 5.63
CA CYS A 112 7.87 1.21 5.54
C CYS A 112 8.89 1.84 6.48
N ARG A 113 9.67 1.03 7.20
CA ARG A 113 10.67 1.48 8.18
C ARG A 113 12.01 0.78 7.99
N SER A 114 13.10 1.48 8.25
CA SER A 114 14.46 0.91 8.18
C SER A 114 14.85 -0.01 9.35
N THR A 115 13.97 -0.15 10.34
CA THR A 115 14.23 -1.05 11.48
C THR A 115 14.27 -2.53 11.10
N GLN A 116 13.82 -2.87 9.91
CA GLN A 116 13.86 -4.24 9.41
C GLN A 116 15.24 -4.57 8.87
N LYS A 117 15.90 -5.55 9.47
CA LYS A 117 17.20 -6.03 9.01
C LYS A 117 17.01 -7.09 7.93
N PHE A 118 17.78 -6.98 6.87
CA PHE A 118 17.85 -7.95 5.78
C PHE A 118 19.20 -8.68 5.85
N THR A 119 19.21 -9.97 5.55
CA THR A 119 20.44 -10.77 5.52
C THR A 119 21.19 -10.63 4.20
N THR A 120 20.47 -10.38 3.11
CA THR A 120 21.03 -10.19 1.77
C THR A 120 20.30 -9.10 0.99
N ASP A 121 20.97 -8.55 -0.03
CA ASP A 121 20.35 -7.58 -0.94
C ASP A 121 19.19 -8.18 -1.74
N GLU A 122 19.27 -9.45 -2.05
CA GLU A 122 18.21 -10.16 -2.75
C GLU A 122 16.98 -10.31 -1.85
N GLU A 123 17.15 -10.70 -0.60
CA GLU A 123 16.08 -10.75 0.39
C GLU A 123 15.42 -9.39 0.55
N ARG A 124 16.20 -8.32 0.68
CA ARG A 124 15.69 -6.94 0.75
C ARG A 124 14.82 -6.60 -0.44
N ARG A 125 15.29 -6.85 -1.67
CA ARG A 125 14.53 -6.57 -2.90
C ARG A 125 13.23 -7.36 -2.98
N VAL A 126 13.27 -8.64 -2.64
CA VAL A 126 12.10 -9.51 -2.65
C VAL A 126 11.08 -9.04 -1.61
N LEU A 127 11.48 -8.84 -0.36
CA LEU A 127 10.56 -8.47 0.72
C LEU A 127 9.94 -7.08 0.51
N LEU A 128 10.71 -6.10 0.05
CA LEU A 128 10.18 -4.79 -0.29
C LEU A 128 9.18 -4.85 -1.44
N ARG A 129 9.48 -5.67 -2.46
CA ARG A 129 8.61 -5.81 -3.64
C ARG A 129 7.30 -6.53 -3.33
N TYR A 130 7.34 -7.55 -2.47
CA TYR A 130 6.18 -8.37 -2.14
C TYR A 130 5.44 -7.94 -0.88
N HIS A 131 5.57 -6.65 -0.52
CA HIS A 131 4.80 -6.03 0.58
C HIS A 131 5.11 -6.54 1.99
N ALA A 132 6.06 -7.46 2.14
CA ALA A 132 6.35 -8.08 3.43
C ALA A 132 6.88 -7.10 4.51
N VAL A 133 7.41 -5.96 4.08
CA VAL A 133 7.93 -4.90 4.97
C VAL A 133 7.00 -3.69 5.10
N TRP A 134 5.89 -3.70 4.38
CA TRP A 134 4.90 -2.63 4.45
C TRP A 134 3.83 -2.97 5.48
N THR A 135 3.63 -2.09 6.43
CA THR A 135 2.54 -2.19 7.40
C THR A 135 1.38 -1.33 6.93
N VAL A 136 0.19 -1.92 6.80
CA VAL A 136 -1.02 -1.19 6.43
C VAL A 136 -1.81 -0.89 7.70
N LEU A 137 -1.93 0.40 8.02
CA LEU A 137 -2.74 0.89 9.12
C LEU A 137 -4.06 1.43 8.57
N ARG A 138 -5.15 1.14 9.28
CA ARG A 138 -6.45 1.78 9.02
C ARG A 138 -6.57 2.98 9.94
N GLU A 139 -6.77 4.16 9.38
CA GLU A 139 -7.15 5.32 10.17
C GLU A 139 -8.63 5.16 10.57
N GLN A 140 -8.91 5.31 11.85
CA GLN A 140 -10.29 5.26 12.40
C GLN A 140 -10.99 6.58 12.16
#